data_82efde7c94daab4261c231951b717a8a
#
_entry.id   82efde7c94daab4261c231951b717a8a
#
_cell.length_a   1.000
_cell.length_b   1.000
_cell.length_c   1.000
_cell.angle_alpha   90.00
_cell.angle_beta   90.00
_cell.angle_gamma   90.00
#
_symmetry.space_group_name_H-M   'P 1'
#
loop_
_entity.id
_entity.type
_entity.pdbx_description
1 polymer ?
#
loop_
_entity_poly.entity_id
_entity_poly.type
_entity_poly.pdbx_seq_one_letter_code
_entity_poly.pdbx_strand_id
1 'polypeptide(L)'
;MQKSKKLLYGILSLILLIVVIWVVYFFVHFYSYNKYRDYISSYDYEEGSEFAPIRESGSDVDGMVLAAENNNLKLYINETDGEVAFYDKRNGETVYSNPVNAEEDSIANETNLNYMKSQLIVDYFNTSRTQGTYDSYSYCVAKEQLSVERIDNGVRFLYTIGDLSSATGIVPQYISAQTLQQVMDKLPADEAKFVGKKFVESTVADGYMEMLESTVKGKSQLRKLNKYFENAGFTTADYMREMENSGVEGVMPISFLIPLEYRLSEDGVEVSIPMKGVEENGGGTIFRIQMLRYLGSAGTDEDGYMLVPNGSGSLIYFNNGKTTAANYSEYIYGIDPLAAEYVVMENTGNAKLSMFGIFREKSGIFATVEDGASLCYLSAGVSGKINDYNYVYPTFTLRGNDKLSMFGTTGNEADLPIVEKNFYDSDLCVKYTLLTEENSSYAGAANYYRERLISEGVLTAKKEENHIRFYYDVLGGVDMYKHFLGTKYNGLYAMTTFDEAEEISNDLSANGISNQVMNFQGWMNGGY
;
A
#
# COMPACT_ATOMS: atom_id res chain seq x y z
N MET A 1 -65.69 18.91 -1.27
CA MET A 1 -64.94 18.16 -2.33
C MET A 1 -63.93 19.02 -3.09
N GLN A 2 -64.26 20.21 -3.56
CA GLN A 2 -63.31 21.04 -4.36
C GLN A 2 -62.10 21.58 -3.57
N LYS A 3 -62.27 21.94 -2.27
CA LYS A 3 -61.16 22.43 -1.39
C LYS A 3 -60.20 21.30 -1.03
N SER A 4 -60.65 20.05 -0.84
CA SER A 4 -59.80 18.91 -0.54
C SER A 4 -58.94 18.47 -1.73
N LYS A 5 -59.46 18.61 -2.96
CA LYS A 5 -58.68 18.33 -4.18
C LYS A 5 -57.60 19.38 -4.40
N LYS A 6 -57.87 20.68 -4.13
CA LYS A 6 -56.85 21.72 -4.23
C LYS A 6 -55.75 21.55 -3.19
N LEU A 7 -56.07 21.14 -1.96
CA LEU A 7 -55.08 20.81 -0.94
C LEU A 7 -54.23 19.60 -1.34
N LEU A 8 -54.85 18.54 -1.87
CA LEU A 8 -54.17 17.37 -2.35
C LEU A 8 -53.18 17.69 -3.49
N TYR A 9 -53.59 18.50 -4.48
CA TYR A 9 -52.71 18.96 -5.56
C TYR A 9 -51.56 19.82 -5.04
N GLY A 10 -51.80 20.66 -4.02
CA GLY A 10 -50.73 21.47 -3.37
C GLY A 10 -49.72 20.59 -2.69
N ILE A 11 -50.14 19.55 -1.97
CA ILE A 11 -49.23 18.57 -1.32
C ILE A 11 -48.43 17.78 -2.36
N LEU A 12 -49.08 17.29 -3.43
CA LEU A 12 -48.42 16.56 -4.50
C LEU A 12 -47.37 17.44 -5.24
N SER A 13 -47.70 18.72 -5.48
CA SER A 13 -46.75 19.66 -6.09
C SER A 13 -45.55 19.95 -5.20
N LEU A 14 -45.78 20.02 -3.86
CA LEU A 14 -44.69 20.20 -2.90
C LEU A 14 -43.77 18.98 -2.85
N ILE A 15 -44.36 17.76 -2.83
CA ILE A 15 -43.59 16.52 -2.86
C ILE A 15 -42.76 16.43 -4.17
N LEU A 16 -43.40 16.73 -5.31
CA LEU A 16 -42.71 16.74 -6.60
C LEU A 16 -41.53 17.73 -6.60
N LEU A 17 -41.73 18.93 -6.04
CA LEU A 17 -40.69 19.94 -5.93
C LEU A 17 -39.51 19.43 -5.07
N ILE A 18 -39.79 18.78 -3.94
CA ILE A 18 -38.77 18.20 -3.06
C ILE A 18 -37.99 17.10 -3.78
N VAL A 19 -38.69 16.24 -4.53
CA VAL A 19 -38.05 15.18 -5.33
C VAL A 19 -37.16 15.78 -6.42
N VAL A 20 -37.63 16.82 -7.11
CA VAL A 20 -36.83 17.50 -8.16
C VAL A 20 -35.57 18.15 -7.54
N ILE A 21 -35.71 18.83 -6.40
CA ILE A 21 -34.56 19.42 -5.70
C ILE A 21 -33.57 18.32 -5.28
N TRP A 22 -34.07 17.21 -4.77
CA TRP A 22 -33.23 16.09 -4.35
C TRP A 22 -32.50 15.43 -5.54
N VAL A 23 -33.20 15.24 -6.67
CA VAL A 23 -32.61 14.72 -7.90
C VAL A 23 -31.55 15.67 -8.46
N VAL A 24 -31.82 16.99 -8.50
CA VAL A 24 -30.83 17.99 -8.95
C VAL A 24 -29.62 18.00 -8.01
N TYR A 25 -29.85 17.98 -6.69
CA TYR A 25 -28.76 17.91 -5.72
C TYR A 25 -27.92 16.64 -5.89
N PHE A 26 -28.58 15.49 -6.04
CA PHE A 26 -27.90 14.21 -6.27
C PHE A 26 -27.08 14.24 -7.59
N PHE A 27 -27.67 14.72 -8.68
CA PHE A 27 -26.96 14.80 -9.97
C PHE A 27 -25.79 15.78 -9.94
N VAL A 28 -25.95 16.95 -9.34
CA VAL A 28 -24.86 17.92 -9.23
C VAL A 28 -23.72 17.37 -8.36
N HIS A 29 -24.06 16.73 -7.25
CA HIS A 29 -23.06 16.15 -6.34
C HIS A 29 -22.36 14.93 -6.95
N PHE A 30 -23.13 14.05 -7.58
CA PHE A 30 -22.58 12.87 -8.25
C PHE A 30 -21.78 13.23 -9.50
N TYR A 31 -22.20 14.21 -10.27
CA TYR A 31 -21.47 14.70 -11.44
C TYR A 31 -20.16 15.39 -11.03
N SER A 32 -20.17 16.17 -9.95
CA SER A 32 -18.95 16.76 -9.41
C SER A 32 -17.97 15.70 -8.91
N TYR A 33 -18.47 14.65 -8.26
CA TYR A 33 -17.63 13.53 -7.82
C TYR A 33 -17.02 12.76 -9.00
N ASN A 34 -17.81 12.43 -10.02
CA ASN A 34 -17.32 11.76 -11.22
C ASN A 34 -16.33 12.60 -12.03
N LYS A 35 -16.42 13.93 -11.96
CA LYS A 35 -15.48 14.83 -12.66
C LYS A 35 -14.03 14.64 -12.16
N TYR A 36 -13.84 14.29 -10.92
CA TYR A 36 -12.51 14.07 -10.33
C TYR A 36 -12.00 12.64 -10.54
N ARG A 37 -12.85 11.73 -10.97
CA ARG A 37 -12.47 10.35 -11.29
C ARG A 37 -11.50 10.26 -12.47
N ASP A 38 -11.58 11.20 -13.40
CA ASP A 38 -10.69 11.27 -14.56
C ASP A 38 -9.24 11.70 -14.19
N TYR A 39 -9.03 12.16 -12.95
CA TYR A 39 -7.70 12.49 -12.42
C TYR A 39 -7.07 11.33 -11.65
N ILE A 40 -7.78 10.23 -11.46
CA ILE A 40 -7.22 9.02 -10.86
C ILE A 40 -6.49 8.28 -11.97
N SER A 41 -5.18 8.19 -11.88
CA SER A 41 -4.40 7.37 -12.81
C SER A 41 -4.79 5.92 -12.57
N SER A 42 -5.50 5.31 -13.52
CA SER A 42 -5.74 3.88 -13.55
C SER A 42 -5.21 3.36 -14.86
N TYR A 43 -4.16 2.56 -14.81
CA TYR A 43 -3.72 1.82 -15.98
C TYR A 43 -4.66 0.65 -16.23
N ASP A 44 -4.83 0.27 -17.49
CA ASP A 44 -5.54 -0.95 -17.81
C ASP A 44 -4.67 -2.14 -17.36
N TYR A 45 -5.28 -3.06 -16.61
CA TYR A 45 -4.60 -4.30 -16.22
C TYR A 45 -4.59 -5.23 -17.44
N GLU A 46 -3.43 -5.34 -18.07
CA GLU A 46 -3.22 -6.22 -19.21
C GLU A 46 -2.80 -7.61 -18.73
N GLU A 47 -3.35 -8.66 -19.35
CA GLU A 47 -2.87 -10.02 -19.10
C GLU A 47 -1.42 -10.15 -19.54
N GLY A 48 -0.58 -10.72 -18.67
CA GLY A 48 0.78 -11.08 -19.00
C GLY A 48 0.83 -12.30 -19.94
N SER A 49 1.97 -12.53 -20.52
CA SER A 49 2.25 -13.76 -21.28
C SER A 49 3.15 -14.71 -20.46
N GLU A 50 3.22 -15.97 -20.86
CA GLU A 50 4.12 -16.94 -20.25
C GLU A 50 5.55 -16.39 -20.21
N PHE A 51 6.16 -16.45 -19.04
CA PHE A 51 7.53 -15.98 -18.87
C PHE A 51 8.52 -16.95 -19.52
N ALA A 52 9.45 -16.41 -20.30
CA ALA A 52 10.62 -17.12 -20.78
C ALA A 52 11.84 -16.20 -20.67
N PRO A 53 12.97 -16.65 -20.11
CA PRO A 53 14.18 -15.84 -20.02
C PRO A 53 14.70 -15.44 -21.40
N ILE A 54 15.35 -14.27 -21.49
CA ILE A 54 15.95 -13.81 -22.75
C ILE A 54 17.20 -14.63 -23.10
N ARG A 55 17.93 -15.09 -22.07
CA ARG A 55 19.10 -15.97 -22.20
C ARG A 55 19.03 -17.10 -21.18
N GLU A 56 19.16 -18.32 -21.64
CA GLU A 56 19.13 -19.53 -20.81
C GLU A 56 20.45 -19.82 -20.08
N SER A 57 21.56 -19.20 -20.49
CA SER A 57 22.89 -19.45 -19.90
C SER A 57 23.76 -18.21 -19.87
N GLY A 58 24.57 -18.07 -18.83
CA GLY A 58 25.53 -16.98 -18.65
C GLY A 58 24.92 -15.73 -18.04
N SER A 59 24.21 -15.88 -16.90
CA SER A 59 23.79 -14.75 -16.08
C SER A 59 25.02 -14.03 -15.54
N ASP A 60 24.98 -12.68 -15.59
CA ASP A 60 25.99 -11.86 -14.88
C ASP A 60 25.69 -11.85 -13.36
N VAL A 61 24.58 -12.43 -12.92
CA VAL A 61 24.14 -12.53 -11.52
C VAL A 61 23.84 -13.98 -11.21
N ASP A 62 24.53 -14.56 -10.22
CA ASP A 62 24.38 -15.95 -9.83
C ASP A 62 22.94 -16.27 -9.39
N GLY A 63 22.40 -17.40 -9.88
CA GLY A 63 21.08 -17.90 -9.52
C GLY A 63 19.90 -17.12 -10.14
N MET A 64 20.16 -16.13 -11.00
CA MET A 64 19.11 -15.34 -11.65
C MET A 64 19.14 -15.46 -13.17
N VAL A 65 18.01 -15.25 -13.81
CA VAL A 65 17.84 -15.24 -15.27
C VAL A 65 17.55 -13.83 -15.78
N LEU A 66 18.02 -13.54 -17.02
CA LEU A 66 17.79 -12.25 -17.66
C LEU A 66 16.33 -12.14 -18.13
N ALA A 67 15.58 -11.21 -17.56
CA ALA A 67 14.17 -11.00 -17.84
C ALA A 67 13.92 -9.85 -18.83
N ALA A 68 14.65 -8.73 -18.68
CA ALA A 68 14.56 -7.59 -19.59
C ALA A 68 15.91 -6.89 -19.71
N GLU A 69 16.12 -6.20 -20.83
CA GLU A 69 17.36 -5.48 -21.12
C GLU A 69 17.07 -4.27 -22.01
N ASN A 70 17.69 -3.13 -21.67
CA ASN A 70 17.73 -1.95 -22.52
C ASN A 70 19.19 -1.51 -22.75
N ASN A 71 19.43 -0.29 -23.26
CA ASN A 71 20.77 0.20 -23.56
C ASN A 71 21.64 0.31 -22.30
N ASN A 72 21.06 0.70 -21.17
CA ASN A 72 21.77 1.04 -19.94
C ASN A 72 21.68 -0.04 -18.85
N LEU A 73 20.58 -0.80 -18.83
CA LEU A 73 20.24 -1.67 -17.72
C LEU A 73 19.89 -3.09 -18.16
N LYS A 74 20.11 -4.05 -17.25
CA LYS A 74 19.58 -5.40 -17.33
C LYS A 74 18.77 -5.70 -16.06
N LEU A 75 17.63 -6.34 -16.23
CA LEU A 75 16.79 -6.86 -15.15
C LEU A 75 16.99 -8.36 -15.05
N TYR A 76 17.50 -8.81 -13.94
CA TYR A 76 17.62 -10.21 -13.58
C TYR A 76 16.58 -10.58 -12.54
N ILE A 77 16.07 -11.80 -12.61
CA ILE A 77 15.08 -12.32 -11.65
C ILE A 77 15.42 -13.75 -11.21
N ASN A 78 15.03 -14.07 -10.00
CA ASN A 78 14.88 -15.44 -9.54
C ASN A 78 13.38 -15.80 -9.57
N GLU A 79 13.00 -16.73 -10.43
CA GLU A 79 11.60 -17.12 -10.65
C GLU A 79 10.98 -17.83 -9.44
N THR A 80 11.81 -18.41 -8.56
CA THR A 80 11.33 -19.22 -7.44
C THR A 80 11.11 -18.45 -6.14
N ASP A 81 11.92 -17.43 -5.89
CA ASP A 81 11.85 -16.62 -4.66
C ASP A 81 11.37 -15.19 -4.88
N GLY A 82 11.30 -14.76 -6.14
CA GLY A 82 10.86 -13.42 -6.52
C GLY A 82 11.89 -12.32 -6.29
N GLU A 83 13.15 -12.69 -5.99
CA GLU A 83 14.23 -11.73 -5.90
C GLU A 83 14.59 -11.17 -7.27
N VAL A 84 14.93 -9.90 -7.31
CA VAL A 84 15.35 -9.20 -8.53
C VAL A 84 16.67 -8.48 -8.34
N ALA A 85 17.41 -8.33 -9.44
CA ALA A 85 18.64 -7.56 -9.48
C ALA A 85 18.67 -6.67 -10.74
N PHE A 86 19.17 -5.46 -10.57
CA PHE A 86 19.33 -4.48 -11.64
C PHE A 86 20.82 -4.28 -11.87
N TYR A 87 21.32 -4.71 -13.03
CA TYR A 87 22.70 -4.50 -13.42
C TYR A 87 22.80 -3.23 -14.27
N ASP A 88 23.57 -2.28 -13.82
CA ASP A 88 23.84 -1.03 -14.54
C ASP A 88 25.09 -1.19 -15.43
N LYS A 89 24.88 -1.21 -16.75
CA LYS A 89 25.95 -1.34 -17.74
C LYS A 89 26.90 -0.15 -17.78
N ARG A 90 26.48 1.01 -17.24
CA ARG A 90 27.26 2.26 -17.28
C ARG A 90 28.43 2.24 -16.31
N ASN A 91 28.25 1.60 -15.14
CA ASN A 91 29.28 1.51 -14.09
C ASN A 91 29.62 0.08 -13.66
N GLY A 92 28.86 -0.94 -14.12
CA GLY A 92 29.05 -2.33 -13.79
C GLY A 92 28.53 -2.74 -12.41
N GLU A 93 27.79 -1.86 -11.72
CA GLU A 93 27.25 -2.14 -10.40
C GLU A 93 25.91 -2.88 -10.48
N THR A 94 25.63 -3.70 -9.47
CA THR A 94 24.37 -4.44 -9.34
C THR A 94 23.63 -4.02 -8.09
N VAL A 95 22.36 -3.70 -8.23
CA VAL A 95 21.44 -3.41 -7.14
C VAL A 95 20.50 -4.58 -6.94
N TYR A 96 20.43 -5.11 -5.72
CA TYR A 96 19.57 -6.23 -5.36
C TYR A 96 18.31 -5.75 -4.63
N SER A 97 17.20 -6.42 -4.85
CA SER A 97 15.95 -6.16 -4.12
C SER A 97 16.04 -6.58 -2.65
N ASN A 98 16.89 -7.55 -2.34
CA ASN A 98 17.08 -8.15 -1.04
C ASN A 98 18.56 -8.17 -0.65
N PRO A 99 18.91 -8.22 0.64
CA PRO A 99 20.28 -8.38 1.09
C PRO A 99 20.84 -9.74 0.64
N VAL A 100 21.96 -9.74 -0.06
CA VAL A 100 22.59 -10.97 -0.61
C VAL A 100 22.96 -11.98 0.48
N ASN A 101 23.36 -11.51 1.67
CA ASN A 101 23.79 -12.34 2.80
C ASN A 101 22.80 -12.27 3.97
N ALA A 102 21.50 -12.21 3.71
CA ALA A 102 20.47 -12.09 4.76
C ALA A 102 20.56 -13.19 5.82
N GLU A 103 20.96 -14.42 5.44
CA GLU A 103 21.08 -15.55 6.37
C GLU A 103 22.30 -15.46 7.31
N GLU A 104 23.28 -14.62 7.00
CA GLU A 104 24.46 -14.37 7.84
C GLU A 104 24.22 -13.25 8.88
N ASP A 105 23.02 -12.64 8.88
CA ASP A 105 22.67 -11.58 9.82
C ASP A 105 22.76 -12.06 11.26
N SER A 106 23.52 -11.34 12.08
CA SER A 106 23.84 -11.75 13.45
C SER A 106 22.79 -11.34 14.49
N ILE A 107 21.85 -10.47 14.11
CA ILE A 107 20.91 -9.80 15.02
C ILE A 107 19.47 -10.21 14.74
N ALA A 108 19.14 -10.43 13.46
CA ALA A 108 17.77 -10.64 13.03
C ALA A 108 17.15 -11.90 13.65
N ASN A 109 15.96 -11.75 14.20
CA ASN A 109 15.11 -12.89 14.54
C ASN A 109 14.47 -13.47 13.26
N GLU A 110 13.81 -14.63 13.38
CA GLU A 110 13.17 -15.33 12.26
C GLU A 110 12.22 -14.42 11.44
N THR A 111 11.41 -13.59 12.12
CA THR A 111 10.50 -12.65 11.44
C THR A 111 11.28 -11.62 10.60
N ASN A 112 12.34 -11.06 11.15
CA ASN A 112 13.15 -10.08 10.42
C ASN A 112 13.95 -10.73 9.27
N LEU A 113 14.41 -11.98 9.43
CA LEU A 113 15.01 -12.77 8.36
C LEU A 113 14.01 -12.98 7.21
N ASN A 114 12.78 -13.35 7.52
CA ASN A 114 11.74 -13.52 6.52
C ASN A 114 11.39 -12.20 5.81
N TYR A 115 11.39 -11.08 6.54
CA TYR A 115 11.22 -9.75 5.94
C TYR A 115 12.35 -9.37 4.99
N MET A 116 13.60 -9.77 5.28
CA MET A 116 14.75 -9.53 4.38
C MET A 116 14.65 -10.32 3.07
N LYS A 117 13.96 -11.44 3.07
CA LYS A 117 13.68 -12.28 1.90
C LYS A 117 12.39 -11.90 1.16
N SER A 118 11.64 -10.93 1.69
CA SER A 118 10.31 -10.57 1.17
C SER A 118 10.35 -9.34 0.29
N GLN A 119 9.59 -9.37 -0.82
CA GLN A 119 9.34 -8.21 -1.67
C GLN A 119 8.19 -7.35 -1.13
N LEU A 120 7.19 -8.01 -0.52
CA LEU A 120 5.98 -7.39 0.00
C LEU A 120 5.75 -7.82 1.45
N ILE A 121 5.33 -6.86 2.30
CA ILE A 121 4.80 -7.14 3.64
C ILE A 121 3.42 -6.49 3.70
N VAL A 122 2.41 -7.30 4.02
CA VAL A 122 0.99 -6.92 3.97
C VAL A 122 0.40 -6.92 5.36
N ASP A 123 0.03 -5.75 5.86
CA ASP A 123 -0.82 -5.64 7.04
C ASP A 123 -2.28 -5.71 6.62
N TYR A 124 -3.09 -6.50 7.31
CA TYR A 124 -4.49 -6.71 6.98
C TYR A 124 -5.36 -6.79 8.23
N PHE A 125 -6.66 -6.62 8.05
CA PHE A 125 -7.66 -6.93 9.07
C PHE A 125 -8.42 -8.21 8.68
N ASN A 126 -8.63 -9.08 9.66
CA ASN A 126 -9.48 -10.25 9.49
C ASN A 126 -10.97 -9.90 9.68
N THR A 127 -11.86 -10.89 9.50
CA THR A 127 -13.32 -10.74 9.70
C THR A 127 -13.71 -10.26 11.11
N SER A 128 -12.88 -10.53 12.11
CA SER A 128 -13.05 -10.03 13.49
C SER A 128 -12.43 -8.65 13.72
N ARG A 129 -11.96 -7.99 12.66
CA ARG A 129 -11.26 -6.69 12.71
C ARG A 129 -9.97 -6.71 13.54
N THR A 130 -9.36 -7.87 13.69
CA THR A 130 -8.04 -8.01 14.29
C THR A 130 -6.98 -7.85 13.20
N GLN A 131 -5.97 -7.04 13.48
CA GLN A 131 -4.86 -6.84 12.54
C GLN A 131 -3.93 -8.07 12.55
N GLY A 132 -3.50 -8.47 11.35
CA GLY A 132 -2.48 -9.46 11.10
C GLY A 132 -1.46 -8.93 10.09
N THR A 133 -0.33 -9.62 9.96
CA THR A 133 0.70 -9.31 8.99
C THR A 133 1.12 -10.59 8.28
N TYR A 134 1.18 -10.54 6.96
CA TYR A 134 1.77 -11.56 6.11
C TYR A 134 2.98 -10.99 5.37
N ASP A 135 4.06 -11.74 5.29
CA ASP A 135 5.20 -11.44 4.43
C ASP A 135 5.18 -12.36 3.20
N SER A 136 5.70 -11.87 2.06
CA SER A 136 5.64 -12.61 0.81
C SER A 136 6.54 -13.86 0.80
N TYR A 137 7.59 -13.90 1.61
CA TYR A 137 8.45 -15.08 1.70
C TYR A 137 7.73 -16.23 2.42
N SER A 138 7.30 -16.03 3.66
CA SER A 138 6.68 -17.08 4.49
C SER A 138 5.32 -17.55 3.97
N TYR A 139 4.54 -16.60 3.40
CA TYR A 139 3.15 -16.84 3.03
C TYR A 139 2.90 -16.95 1.52
N CYS A 140 3.94 -16.90 0.69
CA CYS A 140 3.84 -17.11 -0.75
C CYS A 140 5.01 -17.97 -1.25
N VAL A 141 6.26 -17.49 -1.17
CA VAL A 141 7.45 -18.16 -1.69
C VAL A 141 7.67 -19.52 -1.05
N ALA A 142 7.75 -19.60 0.28
CA ALA A 142 7.93 -20.85 1.02
C ALA A 142 6.77 -21.86 0.86
N LYS A 143 5.68 -21.42 0.25
CA LYS A 143 4.48 -22.23 -0.03
C LYS A 143 4.30 -22.52 -1.53
N GLU A 144 5.27 -22.15 -2.35
CA GLU A 144 5.23 -22.34 -3.81
C GLU A 144 3.99 -21.73 -4.47
N GLN A 145 3.58 -20.52 -3.99
CA GLN A 145 2.40 -19.79 -4.44
C GLN A 145 2.76 -18.56 -5.30
N LEU A 146 4.01 -18.49 -5.81
CA LEU A 146 4.52 -17.45 -6.68
C LEU A 146 4.42 -17.87 -8.14
N SER A 147 4.02 -16.95 -9.01
CA SER A 147 4.15 -17.14 -10.46
C SER A 147 4.67 -15.88 -11.14
N VAL A 148 5.24 -16.04 -12.33
CA VAL A 148 5.90 -14.97 -13.08
C VAL A 148 5.28 -14.88 -14.47
N GLU A 149 5.01 -13.67 -14.91
CA GLU A 149 4.52 -13.34 -16.24
C GLU A 149 5.47 -12.37 -16.93
N ARG A 150 5.55 -12.45 -18.26
CA ARG A 150 6.20 -11.43 -19.08
C ARG A 150 5.21 -10.31 -19.37
N ILE A 151 5.68 -9.09 -19.16
CA ILE A 151 4.98 -7.87 -19.56
C ILE A 151 5.89 -7.03 -20.47
N ASP A 152 5.37 -5.94 -21.02
CA ASP A 152 6.16 -5.05 -21.86
C ASP A 152 7.31 -4.40 -21.06
N ASN A 153 8.52 -4.52 -21.61
CA ASN A 153 9.78 -4.05 -20.99
C ASN A 153 10.08 -4.59 -19.58
N GLY A 154 9.49 -5.73 -19.17
CA GLY A 154 9.66 -6.20 -17.82
C GLY A 154 8.99 -7.52 -17.48
N VAL A 155 8.74 -7.68 -16.19
CA VAL A 155 8.10 -8.87 -15.62
C VAL A 155 7.06 -8.47 -14.58
N ARG A 156 6.07 -9.34 -14.39
CA ARG A 156 5.10 -9.28 -13.31
C ARG A 156 5.19 -10.55 -12.49
N PHE A 157 5.40 -10.38 -11.19
CA PHE A 157 5.24 -11.44 -10.22
C PHE A 157 3.81 -11.42 -9.67
N LEU A 158 3.16 -12.56 -9.62
CA LEU A 158 1.86 -12.75 -9.00
C LEU A 158 2.06 -13.43 -7.64
N TYR A 159 1.95 -12.67 -6.58
CA TYR A 159 2.08 -13.15 -5.21
C TYR A 159 0.71 -13.53 -4.66
N THR A 160 0.45 -14.83 -4.47
CA THR A 160 -0.70 -15.30 -3.68
C THR A 160 -0.27 -15.43 -2.22
N ILE A 161 -0.44 -14.35 -1.45
CA ILE A 161 0.04 -14.23 -0.07
C ILE A 161 -1.05 -14.67 0.89
N GLY A 162 -0.84 -15.77 1.59
CA GLY A 162 -1.78 -16.27 2.59
C GLY A 162 -1.45 -17.66 3.07
N ASP A 163 -1.98 -18.02 4.23
CA ASP A 163 -1.96 -19.41 4.67
C ASP A 163 -3.14 -20.16 4.06
N LEU A 164 -2.96 -20.60 2.82
CA LEU A 164 -3.97 -21.39 2.10
C LEU A 164 -4.14 -22.80 2.72
N SER A 165 -3.23 -23.22 3.60
CA SER A 165 -3.46 -24.35 4.48
C SER A 165 -4.49 -23.96 5.56
N SER A 166 -5.72 -23.78 5.15
CA SER A 166 -6.85 -23.36 5.99
C SER A 166 -7.03 -24.26 7.22
N ALA A 167 -8.02 -23.99 8.04
CA ALA A 167 -8.44 -24.88 9.14
C ALA A 167 -8.57 -26.34 8.71
N THR A 168 -8.75 -26.60 7.41
CA THR A 168 -8.81 -27.93 6.80
C THR A 168 -7.57 -28.30 5.96
N GLY A 169 -6.58 -27.40 5.80
CA GLY A 169 -5.42 -27.60 4.91
C GLY A 169 -5.81 -27.48 3.43
N ILE A 170 -5.19 -28.29 2.55
CA ILE A 170 -5.54 -28.35 1.13
C ILE A 170 -6.85 -29.13 0.86
N VAL A 171 -7.44 -29.74 1.88
CA VAL A 171 -8.67 -30.55 1.72
C VAL A 171 -9.88 -29.66 1.82
N PRO A 172 -10.68 -29.49 0.76
CA PRO A 172 -11.87 -28.64 0.80
C PRO A 172 -12.96 -29.26 1.68
N GLN A 173 -13.72 -28.41 2.36
CA GLN A 173 -14.86 -28.85 3.15
C GLN A 173 -15.96 -29.45 2.25
N TYR A 174 -16.12 -28.86 1.06
CA TYR A 174 -17.01 -29.35 0.01
C TYR A 174 -16.17 -29.71 -1.22
N ILE A 175 -16.26 -30.95 -1.65
CA ILE A 175 -15.52 -31.48 -2.79
C ILE A 175 -16.49 -32.22 -3.72
N SER A 176 -16.37 -32.02 -5.02
CA SER A 176 -17.24 -32.75 -5.95
C SER A 176 -17.04 -34.26 -5.79
N ALA A 177 -18.12 -35.05 -5.87
CA ALA A 177 -18.05 -36.49 -5.75
C ALA A 177 -17.07 -37.10 -6.78
N GLN A 178 -16.98 -36.49 -7.97
CA GLN A 178 -16.05 -36.90 -9.01
C GLN A 178 -14.60 -36.68 -8.60
N THR A 179 -14.25 -35.49 -8.11
CA THR A 179 -12.88 -35.15 -7.69
C THR A 179 -12.46 -36.00 -6.48
N LEU A 180 -13.35 -36.19 -5.51
CA LEU A 180 -13.06 -37.07 -4.36
C LEU A 180 -12.75 -38.49 -4.80
N GLN A 181 -13.51 -39.03 -5.78
CA GLN A 181 -13.25 -40.34 -6.33
C GLN A 181 -11.89 -40.42 -7.04
N GLN A 182 -11.53 -39.39 -7.83
CA GLN A 182 -10.21 -39.30 -8.48
C GLN A 182 -9.05 -39.26 -7.47
N VAL A 183 -9.22 -38.55 -6.34
CA VAL A 183 -8.26 -38.59 -5.24
C VAL A 183 -8.13 -39.98 -4.65
N MET A 184 -9.26 -40.63 -4.34
CA MET A 184 -9.25 -41.99 -3.78
C MET A 184 -8.65 -43.04 -4.71
N ASP A 185 -8.87 -42.92 -6.03
CA ASP A 185 -8.34 -43.85 -7.03
C ASP A 185 -6.80 -43.82 -7.15
N LYS A 186 -6.19 -42.70 -6.74
CA LYS A 186 -4.72 -42.52 -6.71
C LYS A 186 -4.06 -43.00 -5.42
N LEU A 187 -4.83 -43.41 -4.42
CA LEU A 187 -4.35 -43.79 -3.10
C LEU A 187 -4.33 -45.32 -2.90
N PRO A 188 -3.48 -45.83 -2.00
CA PRO A 188 -3.58 -47.21 -1.52
C PRO A 188 -4.96 -47.49 -0.90
N ALA A 189 -5.44 -48.74 -1.00
CA ALA A 189 -6.81 -49.11 -0.64
C ALA A 189 -7.22 -48.77 0.82
N ASP A 190 -6.30 -48.83 1.77
CA ASP A 190 -6.50 -48.48 3.17
C ASP A 190 -6.58 -46.97 3.37
N GLU A 191 -5.80 -46.18 2.64
CA GLU A 191 -5.83 -44.71 2.65
C GLU A 191 -7.11 -44.18 1.98
N ALA A 192 -7.44 -44.71 0.80
CA ALA A 192 -8.69 -44.41 0.11
C ALA A 192 -9.93 -44.66 0.99
N LYS A 193 -9.93 -45.82 1.69
CA LYS A 193 -10.99 -46.14 2.65
C LYS A 193 -11.05 -45.17 3.84
N PHE A 194 -9.90 -44.67 4.29
CA PHE A 194 -9.86 -43.67 5.33
C PHE A 194 -10.46 -42.36 4.82
N VAL A 195 -10.06 -41.88 3.62
CA VAL A 195 -10.57 -40.68 2.98
C VAL A 195 -12.10 -40.73 2.83
N GLY A 196 -12.62 -41.80 2.20
CA GLY A 196 -14.04 -41.97 1.94
C GLY A 196 -14.93 -41.94 3.21
N LYS A 197 -14.37 -42.35 4.37
CA LYS A 197 -15.09 -42.27 5.66
C LYS A 197 -15.17 -40.86 6.26
N LYS A 198 -14.49 -39.88 5.68
CA LYS A 198 -14.42 -38.51 6.19
C LYS A 198 -15.38 -37.55 5.51
N PHE A 199 -16.05 -38.02 4.47
CA PHE A 199 -17.01 -37.27 3.70
C PHE A 199 -18.37 -37.93 3.69
N VAL A 200 -19.43 -37.15 3.60
CA VAL A 200 -20.81 -37.54 3.41
C VAL A 200 -21.40 -36.72 2.28
N GLU A 201 -22.51 -37.20 1.69
CA GLU A 201 -23.23 -36.43 0.68
C GLU A 201 -23.68 -35.09 1.26
N SER A 202 -23.39 -33.99 0.57
CA SER A 202 -23.74 -32.65 1.03
C SER A 202 -25.26 -32.42 0.87
N THR A 203 -25.84 -31.78 1.87
CA THR A 203 -27.24 -31.30 1.80
C THR A 203 -27.34 -29.86 1.32
N VAL A 204 -26.17 -29.18 1.13
CA VAL A 204 -26.07 -27.75 0.80
C VAL A 204 -25.67 -27.55 -0.64
N ALA A 205 -24.77 -28.42 -1.15
CA ALA A 205 -24.25 -28.36 -2.52
C ALA A 205 -24.59 -29.67 -3.26
N ASP A 206 -25.44 -29.61 -4.27
CA ASP A 206 -25.84 -30.78 -5.06
C ASP A 206 -24.66 -31.35 -5.87
N GLY A 207 -24.45 -32.67 -5.75
CA GLY A 207 -23.30 -33.35 -6.38
C GLY A 207 -21.97 -33.23 -5.63
N TYR A 208 -21.96 -32.61 -4.46
CA TYR A 208 -20.78 -32.45 -3.60
C TYR A 208 -20.82 -33.36 -2.38
N MET A 209 -19.64 -33.72 -1.92
CA MET A 209 -19.42 -34.40 -0.64
C MET A 209 -18.93 -33.40 0.39
N GLU A 210 -19.52 -33.42 1.59
CA GLU A 210 -19.17 -32.54 2.71
C GLU A 210 -18.32 -33.27 3.73
N MET A 211 -17.24 -32.61 4.20
CA MET A 211 -16.37 -33.17 5.24
C MET A 211 -17.12 -33.21 6.58
N LEU A 212 -17.06 -34.33 7.26
CA LEU A 212 -17.66 -34.51 8.59
C LEU A 212 -17.13 -33.49 9.58
N GLU A 213 -18.01 -32.82 10.31
CA GLU A 213 -17.67 -31.82 11.32
C GLU A 213 -16.66 -32.35 12.37
N SER A 214 -16.78 -33.63 12.74
CA SER A 214 -15.82 -34.29 13.62
C SER A 214 -14.42 -34.39 13.04
N THR A 215 -14.29 -34.39 11.72
CA THR A 215 -12.99 -34.38 11.02
C THR A 215 -12.41 -32.96 11.00
N VAL A 216 -13.24 -31.95 10.72
CA VAL A 216 -12.84 -30.53 10.75
C VAL A 216 -12.28 -30.13 12.13
N LYS A 217 -12.94 -30.59 13.21
CA LYS A 217 -12.49 -30.32 14.59
C LYS A 217 -11.31 -31.20 15.05
N GLY A 218 -11.01 -32.27 14.34
CA GLY A 218 -10.01 -33.27 14.71
C GLY A 218 -8.62 -33.02 14.10
N LYS A 219 -7.78 -32.17 14.70
CA LYS A 219 -6.44 -31.80 14.17
C LYS A 219 -5.58 -32.98 13.67
N SER A 220 -5.59 -34.12 14.36
CA SER A 220 -4.79 -35.29 13.97
C SER A 220 -5.35 -35.98 12.72
N GLN A 221 -6.68 -36.09 12.62
CA GLN A 221 -7.35 -36.69 11.46
C GLN A 221 -7.22 -35.80 10.23
N LEU A 222 -7.34 -34.50 10.44
CA LEU A 222 -7.19 -33.52 9.38
C LEU A 222 -5.78 -33.49 8.80
N ARG A 223 -4.75 -33.51 9.66
CA ARG A 223 -3.35 -33.62 9.22
C ARG A 223 -3.11 -34.89 8.39
N LYS A 224 -3.69 -36.01 8.80
CA LYS A 224 -3.56 -37.28 8.05
C LYS A 224 -4.30 -37.22 6.71
N LEU A 225 -5.46 -36.57 6.68
CA LEU A 225 -6.26 -36.38 5.47
C LEU A 225 -5.50 -35.51 4.45
N ASN A 226 -4.90 -34.41 4.90
CA ASN A 226 -4.08 -33.53 4.07
C ASN A 226 -2.93 -34.29 3.42
N LYS A 227 -2.17 -35.05 4.21
CA LYS A 227 -1.07 -35.87 3.68
C LYS A 227 -1.53 -36.83 2.57
N TYR A 228 -2.73 -37.40 2.68
CA TYR A 228 -3.26 -38.29 1.66
C TYR A 228 -3.66 -37.53 0.39
N PHE A 229 -4.24 -36.34 0.53
CA PHE A 229 -4.55 -35.49 -0.62
C PHE A 229 -3.27 -35.03 -1.35
N GLU A 230 -2.23 -34.64 -0.62
CA GLU A 230 -0.90 -34.33 -1.17
C GLU A 230 -0.30 -35.53 -1.91
N ASN A 231 -0.35 -36.72 -1.30
CA ASN A 231 0.12 -37.97 -1.93
C ASN A 231 -0.65 -38.30 -3.22
N ALA A 232 -1.91 -37.91 -3.30
CA ALA A 232 -2.73 -38.08 -4.52
C ALA A 232 -2.45 -36.98 -5.57
N GLY A 233 -1.57 -36.03 -5.28
CA GLY A 233 -1.25 -34.92 -6.17
C GLY A 233 -2.36 -33.86 -6.22
N PHE A 234 -3.17 -33.76 -5.17
CA PHE A 234 -4.16 -32.69 -5.03
C PHE A 234 -3.44 -31.41 -4.60
N THR A 235 -3.70 -30.33 -5.30
CA THR A 235 -2.99 -29.05 -5.13
C THR A 235 -3.87 -27.97 -4.52
N THR A 236 -3.28 -26.85 -4.13
CA THR A 236 -4.01 -25.66 -3.70
C THR A 236 -4.93 -25.14 -4.81
N ALA A 237 -4.50 -25.22 -6.07
CA ALA A 237 -5.33 -24.82 -7.21
C ALA A 237 -6.59 -25.69 -7.33
N ASP A 238 -6.46 -27.01 -7.06
CA ASP A 238 -7.60 -27.92 -7.01
C ASP A 238 -8.54 -27.57 -5.87
N TYR A 239 -8.02 -27.22 -4.70
CA TYR A 239 -8.78 -26.74 -3.55
C TYR A 239 -9.61 -25.51 -3.91
N MET A 240 -8.97 -24.48 -4.48
CA MET A 240 -9.65 -23.23 -4.86
C MET A 240 -10.76 -23.48 -5.88
N ARG A 241 -10.49 -24.30 -6.89
CA ARG A 241 -11.48 -24.68 -7.91
C ARG A 241 -12.69 -25.40 -7.31
N GLU A 242 -12.49 -26.35 -6.37
CA GLU A 242 -13.58 -27.06 -5.72
C GLU A 242 -14.41 -26.14 -4.83
N MET A 243 -13.76 -25.21 -4.11
CA MET A 243 -14.45 -24.23 -3.28
C MET A 243 -15.30 -23.28 -4.12
N GLU A 244 -14.75 -22.74 -5.20
CA GLU A 244 -15.46 -21.84 -6.13
C GLU A 244 -16.67 -22.55 -6.77
N ASN A 245 -16.45 -23.76 -7.30
CA ASN A 245 -17.50 -24.51 -7.99
C ASN A 245 -18.59 -25.04 -7.05
N SER A 246 -18.32 -25.21 -5.76
CA SER A 246 -19.33 -25.67 -4.79
C SER A 246 -20.46 -24.66 -4.59
N GLY A 247 -20.21 -23.38 -4.87
CA GLY A 247 -21.16 -22.29 -4.61
C GLY A 247 -21.53 -22.12 -3.14
N VAL A 248 -20.90 -22.88 -2.24
CA VAL A 248 -21.09 -22.74 -0.79
C VAL A 248 -20.05 -21.76 -0.30
N GLU A 249 -20.49 -20.73 0.39
CA GLU A 249 -19.57 -19.84 1.12
C GLU A 249 -18.85 -20.63 2.23
N GLY A 250 -17.82 -21.38 1.83
CA GLY A 250 -16.87 -21.95 2.76
C GLY A 250 -16.05 -20.83 3.39
N VAL A 251 -15.50 -21.06 4.59
CA VAL A 251 -14.52 -20.15 5.18
C VAL A 251 -13.24 -20.26 4.34
N MET A 252 -13.16 -19.47 3.27
CA MET A 252 -11.93 -19.32 2.50
C MET A 252 -10.82 -18.82 3.43
N PRO A 253 -9.62 -19.36 3.34
CA PRO A 253 -8.49 -18.82 4.08
C PRO A 253 -8.22 -17.39 3.62
N ILE A 254 -7.85 -16.53 4.56
CA ILE A 254 -7.45 -15.16 4.23
C ILE A 254 -6.22 -15.23 3.33
N SER A 255 -6.36 -14.70 2.13
CA SER A 255 -5.28 -14.60 1.16
C SER A 255 -5.45 -13.39 0.25
N PHE A 256 -4.35 -12.96 -0.34
CA PHE A 256 -4.28 -11.78 -1.18
C PHE A 256 -3.51 -12.13 -2.45
N LEU A 257 -4.10 -11.91 -3.61
CA LEU A 257 -3.36 -11.89 -4.86
C LEU A 257 -2.85 -10.48 -5.10
N ILE A 258 -1.54 -10.32 -5.21
CA ILE A 258 -0.91 -9.00 -5.41
C ILE A 258 0.06 -9.12 -6.58
N PRO A 259 -0.23 -8.48 -7.73
CA PRO A 259 0.71 -8.35 -8.82
C PRO A 259 1.77 -7.30 -8.47
N LEU A 260 3.05 -7.63 -8.67
CA LEU A 260 4.17 -6.71 -8.53
C LEU A 260 4.93 -6.68 -9.85
N GLU A 261 4.92 -5.53 -10.50
CA GLU A 261 5.54 -5.32 -11.81
C GLU A 261 6.89 -4.61 -11.70
N TYR A 262 7.83 -5.02 -12.52
CA TYR A 262 9.12 -4.38 -12.70
C TYR A 262 9.29 -4.06 -14.18
N ARG A 263 9.36 -2.77 -14.52
CA ARG A 263 9.53 -2.28 -15.90
C ARG A 263 10.82 -1.46 -15.99
N LEU A 264 11.68 -1.81 -16.95
CA LEU A 264 12.88 -1.02 -17.22
C LEU A 264 12.51 0.30 -17.89
N SER A 265 12.99 1.39 -17.30
CA SER A 265 13.07 2.71 -17.94
C SER A 265 14.50 2.99 -18.42
N GLU A 266 14.75 4.12 -19.05
CA GLU A 266 16.07 4.42 -19.63
C GLU A 266 17.20 4.43 -18.58
N ASP A 267 16.92 4.94 -17.38
CA ASP A 267 17.87 5.21 -16.31
C ASP A 267 17.52 4.53 -14.98
N GLY A 268 16.50 3.67 -14.97
CA GLY A 268 16.01 3.05 -13.74
C GLY A 268 14.96 1.97 -13.97
N VAL A 269 14.23 1.69 -12.92
CA VAL A 269 13.18 0.68 -12.88
C VAL A 269 11.93 1.28 -12.24
N GLU A 270 10.81 1.11 -12.89
CA GLU A 270 9.49 1.39 -12.33
C GLU A 270 8.94 0.12 -11.71
N VAL A 271 8.63 0.21 -10.41
CA VAL A 271 8.02 -0.89 -9.67
C VAL A 271 6.63 -0.49 -9.28
N SER A 272 5.64 -1.26 -9.74
CA SER A 272 4.22 -0.92 -9.57
C SER A 272 3.39 -2.08 -9.07
N ILE A 273 2.32 -1.75 -8.35
CA ILE A 273 1.23 -2.66 -8.02
C ILE A 273 -0.02 -2.14 -8.74
N PRO A 274 -0.43 -2.78 -9.85
CA PRO A 274 -1.68 -2.46 -10.53
C PRO A 274 -2.85 -2.92 -9.65
N MET A 275 -3.52 -1.97 -9.00
CA MET A 275 -4.54 -2.26 -8.00
C MET A 275 -5.78 -2.98 -8.55
N LYS A 276 -6.04 -2.89 -9.86
CA LYS A 276 -7.08 -3.68 -10.53
C LYS A 276 -6.81 -5.19 -10.52
N GLY A 277 -5.54 -5.58 -10.39
CA GLY A 277 -5.13 -6.98 -10.28
C GLY A 277 -5.06 -7.49 -8.83
N VAL A 278 -5.33 -6.65 -7.84
CA VAL A 278 -5.31 -7.04 -6.43
C VAL A 278 -6.63 -7.68 -6.03
N GLU A 279 -6.54 -8.88 -5.45
CA GLU A 279 -7.71 -9.62 -4.95
C GLU A 279 -7.61 -9.87 -3.45
N GLU A 280 -8.73 -9.77 -2.77
CA GLU A 280 -8.87 -10.04 -1.34
C GLU A 280 -9.79 -11.23 -1.12
N ASN A 281 -9.30 -12.28 -0.48
CA ASN A 281 -10.03 -13.51 -0.27
C ASN A 281 -10.21 -13.84 1.23
N GLY A 282 -11.17 -14.70 1.56
CA GLY A 282 -11.39 -15.19 2.92
C GLY A 282 -11.86 -14.12 3.91
N GLY A 283 -12.38 -12.98 3.43
CA GLY A 283 -12.84 -11.88 4.27
C GLY A 283 -11.70 -11.09 4.94
N GLY A 284 -10.45 -11.31 4.53
CA GLY A 284 -9.33 -10.45 4.86
C GLY A 284 -9.42 -9.13 4.09
N THR A 285 -9.00 -8.03 4.69
CA THR A 285 -8.94 -6.71 4.05
C THR A 285 -7.56 -6.12 4.20
N ILE A 286 -6.89 -5.83 3.09
CA ILE A 286 -5.55 -5.23 3.09
C ILE A 286 -5.65 -3.83 3.70
N PHE A 287 -4.79 -3.54 4.66
CA PHE A 287 -4.67 -2.24 5.28
C PHE A 287 -3.47 -1.46 4.74
N ARG A 288 -2.29 -2.11 4.73
CA ARG A 288 -1.03 -1.52 4.28
C ARG A 288 -0.23 -2.50 3.46
N ILE A 289 0.54 -1.97 2.52
CA ILE A 289 1.55 -2.73 1.76
C ILE A 289 2.89 -2.02 1.92
N GLN A 290 3.89 -2.71 2.47
CA GLN A 290 5.29 -2.32 2.40
C GLN A 290 5.87 -2.92 1.13
N MET A 291 6.51 -2.09 0.31
CA MET A 291 7.10 -2.50 -0.95
C MET A 291 8.62 -2.44 -0.88
N LEU A 292 9.28 -3.53 -1.27
CA LEU A 292 10.73 -3.61 -1.46
C LEU A 292 11.53 -3.02 -0.29
N ARG A 293 11.25 -3.49 0.92
CA ARG A 293 11.80 -2.93 2.16
C ARG A 293 13.32 -2.85 2.16
N TYR A 294 13.99 -3.78 1.52
CA TYR A 294 15.46 -3.88 1.55
C TYR A 294 16.13 -3.63 0.20
N LEU A 295 15.40 -3.08 -0.79
CA LEU A 295 15.99 -2.77 -2.09
C LEU A 295 17.21 -1.84 -1.92
N GLY A 296 18.36 -2.30 -2.41
CA GLY A 296 19.61 -1.56 -2.33
C GLY A 296 20.12 -1.32 -0.92
N SER A 297 19.63 -2.04 0.10
CA SER A 297 20.09 -1.91 1.48
C SER A 297 21.61 -2.04 1.61
N ALA A 298 22.18 -1.40 2.62
CA ALA A 298 23.62 -1.38 2.85
C ALA A 298 24.00 -2.12 4.12
N GLY A 299 25.03 -2.97 4.05
CA GLY A 299 25.55 -3.73 5.17
C GLY A 299 26.41 -2.91 6.14
N THR A 300 26.95 -3.59 7.15
CA THR A 300 27.76 -2.99 8.22
C THR A 300 29.16 -2.57 7.77
N ASP A 301 29.65 -3.07 6.65
CA ASP A 301 30.95 -2.80 6.04
C ASP A 301 30.91 -1.73 4.94
N GLU A 302 29.71 -1.17 4.67
CA GLU A 302 29.50 -0.17 3.64
C GLU A 302 29.46 1.25 4.20
N ASP A 303 30.01 2.21 3.44
CA ASP A 303 29.93 3.64 3.71
C ASP A 303 28.93 4.32 2.79
N GLY A 304 28.20 5.29 3.33
CA GLY A 304 27.21 6.03 2.58
C GLY A 304 26.11 6.59 3.47
N TYR A 305 24.96 6.87 2.85
CA TYR A 305 23.81 7.44 3.55
C TYR A 305 22.49 7.16 2.84
N MET A 306 21.43 7.21 3.60
CA MET A 306 20.04 7.29 3.11
C MET A 306 19.62 8.75 3.03
N LEU A 307 18.89 9.11 1.99
CA LEU A 307 18.21 10.39 1.82
C LEU A 307 16.73 10.22 2.16
N VAL A 308 16.21 11.05 3.04
CA VAL A 308 14.79 11.09 3.40
C VAL A 308 14.23 12.52 3.25
N PRO A 309 12.94 12.69 2.87
CA PRO A 309 12.39 14.02 2.53
C PRO A 309 11.97 14.83 3.76
N ASN A 310 12.77 14.83 4.81
CA ASN A 310 12.50 15.61 6.01
C ASN A 310 12.80 17.10 5.75
N GLY A 311 11.77 17.92 5.68
CA GLY A 311 11.89 19.32 5.24
C GLY A 311 12.37 19.42 3.80
N SER A 312 13.56 20.01 3.58
CA SER A 312 14.24 20.07 2.28
C SER A 312 15.12 18.86 1.98
N GLY A 313 15.11 17.85 2.84
CA GLY A 313 15.89 16.63 2.79
C GLY A 313 16.83 16.49 3.98
N SER A 314 16.98 15.26 4.48
CA SER A 314 17.91 14.90 5.56
C SER A 314 18.70 13.66 5.16
N LEU A 315 19.94 13.56 5.66
CA LEU A 315 20.81 12.42 5.44
C LEU A 315 20.91 11.59 6.72
N ILE A 316 20.71 10.28 6.58
CA ILE A 316 20.94 9.30 7.63
C ILE A 316 22.15 8.46 7.20
N TYR A 317 23.30 8.71 7.82
CA TYR A 317 24.52 7.97 7.49
C TYR A 317 24.42 6.51 7.92
N PHE A 318 24.98 5.62 7.11
CA PHE A 318 25.06 4.19 7.42
C PHE A 318 25.84 3.96 8.72
N ASN A 319 25.53 2.88 9.41
CA ASN A 319 26.30 2.40 10.56
C ASN A 319 26.57 3.48 11.64
N ASN A 320 25.64 4.44 11.80
CA ASN A 320 25.83 5.62 12.67
C ASN A 320 25.71 5.31 14.18
N GLY A 321 25.41 4.06 14.54
CA GLY A 321 25.30 3.60 15.93
C GLY A 321 24.08 4.10 16.72
N LYS A 322 23.16 4.82 16.12
CA LYS A 322 21.94 5.34 16.78
C LYS A 322 20.84 4.30 16.89
N THR A 323 21.18 3.13 17.43
CA THR A 323 20.27 1.97 17.48
C THR A 323 19.12 2.13 18.47
N THR A 324 19.23 3.05 19.44
CA THR A 324 18.18 3.34 20.42
C THR A 324 17.21 4.45 19.99
N ALA A 325 17.57 5.24 18.97
CA ALA A 325 16.70 6.29 18.44
C ALA A 325 15.50 5.66 17.70
N ALA A 326 14.38 6.37 17.64
CA ALA A 326 13.27 5.97 16.78
C ALA A 326 13.71 5.92 15.32
N ASN A 327 13.16 4.99 14.56
CA ASN A 327 13.36 5.00 13.10
C ASN A 327 12.68 6.23 12.49
N TYR A 328 13.22 6.72 11.39
CA TYR A 328 12.49 7.70 10.58
C TYR A 328 11.20 7.05 10.07
N SER A 329 10.07 7.74 10.20
CA SER A 329 8.79 7.33 9.65
C SER A 329 7.89 8.55 9.51
N GLU A 330 7.65 9.00 8.27
CA GLU A 330 6.89 10.20 7.99
C GLU A 330 5.97 10.00 6.78
N TYR A 331 4.73 10.47 6.88
CA TYR A 331 3.83 10.51 5.74
C TYR A 331 4.27 11.57 4.73
N ILE A 332 4.26 11.20 3.45
CA ILE A 332 4.44 12.15 2.35
C ILE A 332 3.24 13.09 2.36
N TYR A 333 3.52 14.40 2.36
CA TYR A 333 2.53 15.49 2.50
C TYR A 333 1.82 15.56 3.87
N GLY A 334 2.18 14.70 4.82
CA GLY A 334 1.55 14.65 6.14
C GLY A 334 0.22 13.88 6.15
N ILE A 335 -0.47 13.95 7.29
CA ILE A 335 -1.79 13.36 7.44
C ILE A 335 -2.83 14.40 7.04
N ASP A 336 -3.86 13.99 6.30
CA ASP A 336 -4.99 14.87 5.96
C ASP A 336 -5.68 15.34 7.25
N PRO A 337 -5.62 16.64 7.56
CA PRO A 337 -6.20 17.19 8.78
C PRO A 337 -7.73 17.07 8.83
N LEU A 338 -8.38 16.87 7.67
CA LEU A 338 -9.83 16.64 7.61
C LEU A 338 -10.22 15.19 7.91
N ALA A 339 -9.28 14.26 7.78
CA ALA A 339 -9.54 12.84 8.05
C ALA A 339 -9.47 12.47 9.53
N ALA A 340 -8.94 13.33 10.39
CA ALA A 340 -8.72 13.04 11.81
C ALA A 340 -9.21 14.17 12.72
N GLU A 341 -10.39 13.99 13.28
CA GLU A 341 -11.03 14.98 14.16
C GLU A 341 -10.26 15.25 15.46
N TYR A 342 -9.35 14.36 15.88
CA TYR A 342 -8.68 14.41 17.18
C TYR A 342 -7.20 13.98 17.19
N VAL A 343 -6.54 13.93 16.07
CA VAL A 343 -5.10 13.64 16.08
C VAL A 343 -4.36 14.91 16.51
N VAL A 344 -3.76 14.87 17.70
CA VAL A 344 -2.76 15.87 18.08
C VAL A 344 -1.59 15.69 17.12
N MET A 345 -1.50 16.57 16.14
CA MET A 345 -0.50 16.56 15.09
C MET A 345 0.84 17.07 15.65
N GLU A 346 1.48 16.26 16.51
CA GLU A 346 2.87 16.50 16.88
C GLU A 346 3.74 16.07 15.70
N ASN A 347 4.35 17.05 15.02
CA ASN A 347 5.37 16.87 13.97
C ASN A 347 4.95 16.14 12.69
N THR A 348 3.73 16.24 12.26
CA THR A 348 3.33 15.71 10.95
C THR A 348 3.54 16.75 9.86
N GLY A 349 4.01 16.31 8.69
CA GLY A 349 4.11 17.17 7.51
C GLY A 349 5.49 17.69 7.18
N ASN A 350 6.54 17.08 7.70
CA ASN A 350 7.91 17.41 7.29
C ASN A 350 8.31 16.76 5.95
N ALA A 351 7.72 15.64 5.56
CA ALA A 351 7.96 14.99 4.26
C ALA A 351 7.13 15.67 3.17
N LYS A 352 7.71 16.68 2.51
CA LYS A 352 7.01 17.49 1.49
C LYS A 352 7.31 17.06 0.05
N LEU A 353 8.25 16.14 -0.14
CA LEU A 353 8.65 15.61 -1.44
C LEU A 353 8.45 14.10 -1.45
N SER A 354 7.90 13.58 -2.55
CA SER A 354 7.65 12.14 -2.73
C SER A 354 8.92 11.42 -3.21
N MET A 355 10.02 11.53 -2.45
CA MET A 355 11.31 10.97 -2.87
C MET A 355 12.12 10.47 -1.67
N PHE A 356 13.03 9.51 -1.95
CA PHE A 356 14.01 9.00 -1.00
C PHE A 356 15.22 8.44 -1.75
N GLY A 357 16.22 7.94 -1.06
CA GLY A 357 17.36 7.33 -1.75
C GLY A 357 18.37 6.66 -0.84
N ILE A 358 19.24 5.88 -1.46
CA ILE A 358 20.40 5.22 -0.83
C ILE A 358 21.61 5.51 -1.70
N PHE A 359 22.67 6.05 -1.10
CA PHE A 359 23.84 6.52 -1.82
C PHE A 359 25.13 5.96 -1.24
N ARG A 360 25.95 5.45 -2.14
CA ARG A 360 27.35 5.03 -1.95
C ARG A 360 28.26 5.90 -2.80
N GLU A 361 29.56 5.77 -2.63
CA GLU A 361 30.53 6.61 -3.36
C GLU A 361 30.36 6.54 -4.89
N LYS A 362 30.08 5.36 -5.44
CA LYS A 362 30.04 5.13 -6.91
C LYS A 362 28.66 4.79 -7.45
N SER A 363 27.70 4.52 -6.59
CA SER A 363 26.35 4.13 -6.99
C SER A 363 25.31 4.74 -6.07
N GLY A 364 24.26 5.29 -6.65
CA GLY A 364 23.13 5.84 -5.91
C GLY A 364 21.82 5.34 -6.47
N ILE A 365 20.88 5.08 -5.58
CA ILE A 365 19.50 4.80 -5.91
C ILE A 365 18.70 6.02 -5.46
N PHE A 366 18.09 6.71 -6.42
CA PHE A 366 17.17 7.79 -6.15
C PHE A 366 15.76 7.34 -6.52
N ALA A 367 14.89 7.27 -5.54
CA ALA A 367 13.53 6.79 -5.70
C ALA A 367 12.52 7.93 -5.62
N THR A 368 11.52 7.91 -6.50
CA THR A 368 10.38 8.82 -6.49
C THR A 368 9.08 8.01 -6.47
N VAL A 369 8.16 8.37 -5.58
CA VAL A 369 6.81 7.79 -5.54
C VAL A 369 5.99 8.50 -6.58
N GLU A 370 5.67 7.79 -7.67
CA GLU A 370 4.98 8.33 -8.84
C GLU A 370 3.46 8.30 -8.63
N ASP A 371 2.95 7.15 -8.17
CA ASP A 371 1.53 6.96 -7.88
C ASP A 371 1.35 6.49 -6.43
N GLY A 372 0.29 6.95 -5.78
CA GLY A 372 -0.01 6.63 -4.39
C GLY A 372 0.75 7.45 -3.34
N ALA A 373 1.43 8.54 -3.71
CA ALA A 373 2.25 9.33 -2.79
C ALA A 373 1.49 9.87 -1.58
N SER A 374 0.23 10.28 -1.73
CA SER A 374 -0.62 10.76 -0.63
C SER A 374 -1.01 9.67 0.39
N LEU A 375 -0.87 8.40 0.02
CA LEU A 375 -1.11 7.24 0.90
C LEU A 375 0.17 6.69 1.52
N CYS A 376 1.31 7.21 1.05
CA CYS A 376 2.61 6.66 1.35
C CYS A 376 3.23 7.33 2.59
N TYR A 377 3.78 6.51 3.47
CA TYR A 377 4.79 6.96 4.40
C TYR A 377 6.12 6.26 4.14
N LEU A 378 7.19 6.99 4.36
CA LEU A 378 8.55 6.49 4.18
C LEU A 378 9.13 6.12 5.53
N SER A 379 9.78 4.96 5.60
CA SER A 379 10.48 4.51 6.80
C SER A 379 11.94 4.23 6.48
N ALA A 380 12.83 4.59 7.41
CA ALA A 380 14.25 4.26 7.32
C ALA A 380 14.76 3.69 8.64
N GLY A 381 15.57 2.65 8.54
CA GLY A 381 16.22 2.01 9.68
C GLY A 381 17.73 1.92 9.50
N VAL A 382 18.46 1.92 10.61
CA VAL A 382 19.92 1.77 10.64
C VAL A 382 20.31 0.38 11.11
N SER A 383 21.46 -0.09 10.66
CA SER A 383 22.07 -1.34 11.07
C SER A 383 22.28 -1.44 12.58
N GLY A 384 22.33 -2.65 13.13
CA GLY A 384 22.56 -2.91 14.53
C GLY A 384 21.33 -2.77 15.44
N LYS A 385 20.13 -2.54 14.88
CA LYS A 385 18.89 -2.39 15.64
C LYS A 385 18.01 -3.63 15.60
N ILE A 386 17.60 -4.06 14.42
CA ILE A 386 16.76 -5.26 14.21
C ILE A 386 17.43 -6.24 13.24
N ASN A 387 18.42 -5.79 12.51
CA ASN A 387 19.26 -6.52 11.58
C ASN A 387 20.56 -5.72 11.32
N ASP A 388 21.44 -6.26 10.50
CA ASP A 388 22.74 -5.68 10.16
C ASP A 388 22.72 -4.77 8.92
N TYR A 389 21.53 -4.28 8.53
CA TYR A 389 21.35 -3.48 7.31
C TYR A 389 20.78 -2.08 7.57
N ASN A 390 21.20 -1.14 6.71
CA ASN A 390 20.65 0.21 6.58
C ASN A 390 19.68 0.21 5.40
N TYR A 391 18.45 0.66 5.59
CA TYR A 391 17.40 0.54 4.60
C TYR A 391 16.39 1.68 4.68
N VAL A 392 15.78 2.02 3.52
CA VAL A 392 14.68 2.99 3.40
C VAL A 392 13.65 2.45 2.41
N TYR A 393 12.38 2.58 2.74
CA TYR A 393 11.31 1.98 1.95
C TYR A 393 9.98 2.70 2.08
N PRO A 394 9.10 2.60 1.05
CA PRO A 394 7.73 3.10 1.08
C PRO A 394 6.77 2.09 1.70
N THR A 395 5.76 2.61 2.37
CA THR A 395 4.58 1.86 2.83
C THR A 395 3.32 2.60 2.43
N PHE A 396 2.42 1.92 1.77
CA PHE A 396 1.16 2.48 1.28
C PHE A 396 0.01 2.06 2.18
N THR A 397 -0.73 3.04 2.71
CA THR A 397 -1.94 2.82 3.51
C THR A 397 -3.16 2.87 2.58
N LEU A 398 -3.75 1.73 2.27
CA LEU A 398 -4.80 1.61 1.27
C LEU A 398 -6.20 1.89 1.81
N ARG A 399 -6.38 1.86 3.12
CA ARG A 399 -7.67 2.08 3.79
C ARG A 399 -7.52 3.01 4.98
N GLY A 400 -8.49 3.88 5.16
CA GLY A 400 -8.68 4.60 6.41
C GLY A 400 -9.08 3.63 7.53
N ASN A 401 -8.59 3.88 8.73
CA ASN A 401 -9.01 3.19 9.94
C ASN A 401 -9.22 4.20 11.07
N ASP A 402 -10.21 3.92 11.91
CA ASP A 402 -10.54 4.73 13.08
C ASP A 402 -11.03 3.83 14.22
N LYS A 403 -11.29 4.41 15.38
CA LYS A 403 -11.83 3.72 16.54
C LYS A 403 -13.13 4.37 16.96
N LEU A 404 -14.20 3.59 16.98
CA LEU A 404 -15.45 4.02 17.61
C LEU A 404 -15.40 3.68 19.10
N SER A 405 -15.27 4.70 19.94
CA SER A 405 -15.35 4.54 21.39
C SER A 405 -16.82 4.37 21.81
N MET A 406 -17.15 3.18 22.28
CA MET A 406 -18.47 2.90 22.83
C MET A 406 -18.46 3.06 24.34
N PHE A 407 -19.25 4.00 24.85
CA PHE A 407 -19.47 4.16 26.28
C PHE A 407 -20.33 3.02 26.84
N GLY A 408 -19.70 2.10 27.54
CA GLY A 408 -20.43 1.10 28.31
C GLY A 408 -21.02 1.70 29.59
N THR A 409 -22.20 1.24 30.00
CA THR A 409 -22.85 1.63 31.27
C THR A 409 -22.02 1.26 32.53
N THR A 410 -20.93 0.51 32.36
CA THR A 410 -20.02 0.04 33.42
C THR A 410 -18.71 0.82 33.51
N GLY A 411 -18.54 1.91 32.73
CA GLY A 411 -17.32 2.74 32.76
C GLY A 411 -16.11 2.12 32.05
N ASN A 412 -16.26 0.98 31.41
CA ASN A 412 -15.22 0.45 30.50
C ASN A 412 -15.51 0.93 29.10
N GLU A 413 -14.64 1.78 28.58
CA GLU A 413 -14.64 2.19 27.18
C GLU A 413 -14.14 1.00 26.34
N ALA A 414 -14.96 0.55 25.39
CA ALA A 414 -14.56 -0.44 24.41
C ALA A 414 -14.39 0.26 23.06
N ASP A 415 -13.17 0.31 22.59
CA ASP A 415 -12.86 0.82 21.25
C ASP A 415 -13.14 -0.27 20.21
N LEU A 416 -14.08 -0.01 19.31
CA LEU A 416 -14.33 -0.85 18.15
C LEU A 416 -13.54 -0.30 16.95
N PRO A 417 -12.63 -1.08 16.37
CA PRO A 417 -11.93 -0.63 15.17
C PRO A 417 -12.92 -0.53 14.00
N ILE A 418 -12.90 0.60 13.33
CA ILE A 418 -13.63 0.85 12.08
C ILE A 418 -12.58 0.86 10.98
N VAL A 419 -12.84 0.10 9.91
CA VAL A 419 -11.99 0.02 8.73
C VAL A 419 -12.83 0.35 7.52
N GLU A 420 -12.31 1.16 6.63
CA GLU A 420 -12.94 1.51 5.38
C GLU A 420 -13.21 0.24 4.55
N LYS A 421 -14.40 0.17 3.93
CA LYS A 421 -14.81 -1.03 3.20
C LYS A 421 -13.98 -1.23 1.92
N ASN A 422 -13.81 -0.16 1.16
CA ASN A 422 -13.10 -0.20 -0.11
C ASN A 422 -11.65 0.25 0.12
N PHE A 423 -10.72 -0.31 -0.62
CA PHE A 423 -9.35 0.22 -0.67
C PHE A 423 -9.21 1.24 -1.79
N TYR A 424 -8.13 1.99 -1.74
CA TYR A 424 -7.70 2.87 -2.82
C TYR A 424 -7.47 2.06 -4.10
N ASP A 425 -8.12 2.44 -5.19
CA ASP A 425 -8.21 1.67 -6.44
C ASP A 425 -7.32 2.22 -7.58
N SER A 426 -6.51 3.22 -7.31
CA SER A 426 -5.48 3.69 -8.24
C SER A 426 -4.17 2.95 -8.00
N ASP A 427 -3.36 2.81 -9.03
CA ASP A 427 -2.11 2.06 -8.95
C ASP A 427 -1.11 2.68 -7.97
N LEU A 428 -0.20 1.84 -7.48
CA LEU A 428 0.93 2.27 -6.67
C LEU A 428 2.19 2.14 -7.53
N CYS A 429 3.01 3.18 -7.60
CA CYS A 429 4.22 3.15 -8.40
C CYS A 429 5.38 3.88 -7.73
N VAL A 430 6.55 3.25 -7.74
CA VAL A 430 7.82 3.84 -7.32
C VAL A 430 8.83 3.67 -8.45
N LYS A 431 9.40 4.78 -8.91
CA LYS A 431 10.51 4.76 -9.84
C LYS A 431 11.84 4.82 -9.09
N TYR A 432 12.69 3.84 -9.32
CA TYR A 432 14.05 3.75 -8.79
C TYR A 432 15.04 4.12 -9.89
N THR A 433 15.60 5.31 -9.84
CA THR A 433 16.61 5.82 -10.79
C THR A 433 18.00 5.47 -10.28
N LEU A 434 18.82 4.86 -11.13
CA LEU A 434 20.20 4.52 -10.83
C LEU A 434 21.13 5.66 -11.22
N LEU A 435 21.71 6.32 -10.22
CA LEU A 435 22.67 7.39 -10.40
C LEU A 435 24.10 6.84 -10.32
N THR A 436 24.94 7.29 -11.23
CA THR A 436 26.29 6.77 -11.38
C THR A 436 27.35 7.86 -11.19
N GLU A 437 28.55 7.50 -10.77
CA GLU A 437 29.73 8.36 -10.67
C GLU A 437 29.47 9.67 -9.91
N GLU A 438 29.75 10.81 -10.50
CA GLU A 438 29.60 12.14 -9.88
C GLU A 438 28.17 12.47 -9.49
N ASN A 439 27.18 11.84 -10.14
CA ASN A 439 25.76 12.00 -9.82
C ASN A 439 25.29 11.09 -8.68
N SER A 440 26.14 10.18 -8.20
CA SER A 440 25.85 9.26 -7.09
C SER A 440 25.87 9.98 -5.74
N SER A 441 25.07 11.04 -5.61
CA SER A 441 25.01 11.86 -4.41
C SER A 441 23.64 12.54 -4.26
N TYR A 442 23.36 13.06 -3.05
CA TYR A 442 22.15 13.86 -2.83
C TYR A 442 22.09 15.10 -3.75
N ALA A 443 23.24 15.68 -4.08
CA ALA A 443 23.32 16.81 -5.02
C ALA A 443 22.99 16.38 -6.45
N GLY A 444 23.48 15.21 -6.88
CA GLY A 444 23.12 14.61 -8.16
C GLY A 444 21.62 14.27 -8.22
N ALA A 445 21.06 13.68 -7.17
CA ALA A 445 19.64 13.43 -7.05
C ALA A 445 18.80 14.72 -7.13
N ALA A 446 19.23 15.78 -6.44
CA ALA A 446 18.55 17.09 -6.49
C ALA A 446 18.60 17.70 -7.91
N ASN A 447 19.73 17.57 -8.61
CA ASN A 447 19.86 18.02 -10.00
C ASN A 447 18.94 17.22 -10.94
N TYR A 448 18.96 15.90 -10.83
CA TYR A 448 18.08 15.01 -11.59
C TYR A 448 16.59 15.37 -11.38
N TYR A 449 16.17 15.51 -10.12
CA TYR A 449 14.79 15.86 -9.78
C TYR A 449 14.40 17.26 -10.30
N ARG A 450 15.30 18.23 -10.20
CA ARG A 450 15.09 19.57 -10.76
C ARG A 450 14.91 19.55 -12.28
N GLU A 451 15.77 18.82 -13.01
CA GLU A 451 15.67 18.69 -14.47
C GLU A 451 14.38 18.03 -14.89
N ARG A 452 13.94 17.01 -14.15
CA ARG A 452 12.66 16.37 -14.33
C ARG A 452 11.50 17.37 -14.18
N LEU A 453 11.45 18.12 -13.06
CA LEU A 453 10.41 19.11 -12.81
C LEU A 453 10.39 20.23 -13.88
N ILE A 454 11.56 20.58 -14.45
CA ILE A 454 11.64 21.52 -15.59
C ILE A 454 11.05 20.88 -16.85
N SER A 455 11.38 19.64 -17.15
CA SER A 455 10.88 18.93 -18.33
C SER A 455 9.36 18.71 -18.29
N GLU A 456 8.81 18.50 -17.11
CA GLU A 456 7.37 18.38 -16.83
C GLU A 456 6.65 19.74 -16.81
N GLY A 457 7.38 20.85 -16.89
CA GLY A 457 6.82 22.21 -16.82
C GLY A 457 6.36 22.65 -15.42
N VAL A 458 6.66 21.88 -14.38
CA VAL A 458 6.37 22.23 -12.96
C VAL A 458 7.27 23.37 -12.51
N LEU A 459 8.57 23.30 -12.82
CA LEU A 459 9.51 24.38 -12.61
C LEU A 459 9.70 25.18 -13.90
N THR A 460 9.55 26.49 -13.79
CA THR A 460 9.83 27.43 -14.88
C THR A 460 11.03 28.31 -14.53
N ALA A 461 11.65 28.90 -15.55
CA ALA A 461 12.72 29.86 -15.33
C ALA A 461 12.27 30.98 -14.38
N LYS A 462 13.14 31.31 -13.43
CA LYS A 462 12.88 32.39 -12.50
C LYS A 462 12.62 33.70 -13.29
N LYS A 463 11.46 34.29 -13.08
CA LYS A 463 11.19 35.65 -13.58
C LYS A 463 12.05 36.63 -12.79
N GLU A 464 12.72 37.53 -13.47
CA GLU A 464 13.36 38.67 -12.82
C GLU A 464 12.28 39.55 -12.21
N GLU A 465 12.20 39.57 -10.90
CA GLU A 465 11.35 40.49 -10.15
C GLU A 465 12.23 41.57 -9.56
N ASN A 466 11.93 42.82 -9.90
CA ASN A 466 12.67 43.96 -9.41
C ASN A 466 12.30 44.38 -7.98
N HIS A 467 11.35 43.67 -7.35
CA HIS A 467 10.82 44.01 -6.04
C HIS A 467 10.74 42.82 -5.15
N ILE A 468 11.14 42.97 -3.89
CA ILE A 468 10.96 41.98 -2.84
C ILE A 468 9.48 41.90 -2.49
N ARG A 469 8.92 40.68 -2.40
CA ARG A 469 7.58 40.44 -1.88
C ARG A 469 7.62 40.44 -0.36
N PHE A 470 6.67 41.13 0.24
CA PHE A 470 6.44 41.10 1.67
C PHE A 470 5.35 40.08 2.00
N TYR A 471 5.79 38.99 2.63
CA TYR A 471 4.89 37.90 3.06
C TYR A 471 4.54 38.13 4.52
N TYR A 472 3.27 37.99 4.86
CA TYR A 472 2.80 38.08 6.24
C TYR A 472 1.55 37.23 6.47
N ASP A 473 1.42 36.74 7.70
CA ASP A 473 0.31 35.89 8.12
C ASP A 473 -0.65 36.71 8.96
N VAL A 474 -1.94 36.55 8.73
CA VAL A 474 -3.02 37.15 9.49
C VAL A 474 -3.91 36.05 10.02
N LEU A 475 -4.19 36.06 11.32
CA LEU A 475 -5.04 35.08 11.97
C LEU A 475 -6.47 35.60 12.06
N GLY A 476 -7.38 35.02 11.27
CA GLY A 476 -8.78 35.43 11.17
C GLY A 476 -9.63 34.99 12.35
N GLY A 477 -9.37 33.79 12.87
CA GLY A 477 -10.14 33.29 14.00
C GLY A 477 -9.45 32.12 14.70
N VAL A 478 -9.87 31.88 15.92
CA VAL A 478 -9.44 30.73 16.74
C VAL A 478 -10.66 30.12 17.42
N ASP A 479 -10.65 28.81 17.54
CA ASP A 479 -11.65 28.12 18.32
C ASP A 479 -11.41 28.33 19.81
N MET A 480 -12.47 28.68 20.53
CA MET A 480 -12.42 28.77 21.97
C MET A 480 -13.71 28.34 22.64
N TYR A 481 -13.58 27.90 23.86
CA TYR A 481 -14.77 27.58 24.66
C TYR A 481 -15.53 28.82 25.06
N LYS A 482 -16.79 28.88 24.67
CA LYS A 482 -17.77 29.89 25.13
C LYS A 482 -18.79 29.25 26.08
N HIS A 483 -19.43 30.08 26.88
CA HIS A 483 -20.46 29.61 27.82
C HIS A 483 -21.76 30.34 27.52
N PHE A 484 -22.84 29.60 27.41
CA PHE A 484 -24.19 30.13 27.30
C PHE A 484 -25.07 29.49 28.39
N LEU A 485 -25.63 30.28 29.26
CA LEU A 485 -26.43 29.85 30.44
C LEU A 485 -25.74 28.75 31.26
N GLY A 486 -24.41 28.85 31.43
CA GLY A 486 -23.61 27.87 32.18
C GLY A 486 -23.19 26.62 31.39
N THR A 487 -23.66 26.43 30.17
CA THR A 487 -23.27 25.33 29.30
C THR A 487 -22.09 25.74 28.43
N LYS A 488 -21.02 24.96 28.48
CA LYS A 488 -19.81 25.12 27.66
C LYS A 488 -20.08 24.69 26.24
N TYR A 489 -19.67 25.47 25.26
CA TYR A 489 -19.69 25.07 23.85
C TYR A 489 -18.47 25.60 23.11
N ASN A 490 -18.09 24.95 22.03
CA ASN A 490 -17.03 25.42 21.13
C ASN A 490 -17.61 26.56 20.28
N GLY A 491 -16.86 27.64 20.19
CA GLY A 491 -17.26 28.77 19.36
C GLY A 491 -16.04 29.48 18.78
N LEU A 492 -16.20 30.07 17.61
CA LEU A 492 -15.18 30.84 16.96
C LEU A 492 -15.02 32.21 17.64
N TYR A 493 -13.78 32.62 17.89
CA TYR A 493 -13.41 33.97 18.27
C TYR A 493 -12.72 34.64 17.09
N ALA A 494 -13.30 35.69 16.55
CA ALA A 494 -12.70 36.47 15.48
C ALA A 494 -11.50 37.27 16.03
N MET A 495 -10.35 37.06 15.41
CA MET A 495 -9.10 37.77 15.72
C MET A 495 -8.93 38.97 14.79
N THR A 496 -8.81 38.73 13.51
CA THR A 496 -8.76 39.75 12.47
C THR A 496 -9.90 39.48 11.50
N THR A 497 -10.76 40.46 11.34
CA THR A 497 -11.84 40.42 10.34
C THR A 497 -11.31 40.67 8.93
N PHE A 498 -12.12 40.42 7.92
CA PHE A 498 -11.72 40.73 6.53
C PHE A 498 -11.55 42.27 6.32
N ASP A 499 -12.37 43.08 6.97
CA ASP A 499 -12.26 44.55 6.91
C ASP A 499 -10.94 45.00 7.54
N GLU A 500 -10.56 44.47 8.69
CA GLU A 500 -9.27 44.77 9.35
C GLU A 500 -8.08 44.25 8.52
N ALA A 501 -8.21 43.12 7.85
CA ALA A 501 -7.17 42.61 6.94
C ALA A 501 -6.99 43.55 5.72
N GLU A 502 -8.09 44.07 5.18
CA GLU A 502 -8.05 45.09 4.13
C GLU A 502 -7.38 46.40 4.64
N GLU A 503 -7.71 46.84 5.84
CA GLU A 503 -7.07 48.00 6.47
C GLU A 503 -5.57 47.82 6.64
N ILE A 504 -5.12 46.66 7.15
CA ILE A 504 -3.70 46.29 7.27
C ILE A 504 -3.00 46.36 5.90
N SER A 505 -3.60 45.77 4.86
CA SER A 505 -3.04 45.79 3.52
C SER A 505 -2.93 47.19 2.94
N ASN A 506 -3.94 48.02 3.17
CA ASN A 506 -3.95 49.40 2.73
C ASN A 506 -2.91 50.28 3.47
N ASP A 507 -2.77 50.09 4.78
CA ASP A 507 -1.76 50.77 5.57
C ASP A 507 -0.33 50.41 5.14
N LEU A 508 -0.07 49.14 4.90
CA LEU A 508 1.22 48.68 4.37
C LEU A 508 1.51 49.29 3.00
N SER A 509 0.51 49.34 2.13
CA SER A 509 0.63 49.99 0.80
C SER A 509 0.90 51.47 0.89
N ALA A 510 0.24 52.18 1.80
CA ALA A 510 0.45 53.61 2.06
C ALA A 510 1.86 53.91 2.59
N ASN A 511 2.47 52.95 3.27
CA ASN A 511 3.86 53.02 3.75
C ASN A 511 4.88 52.50 2.75
N GLY A 512 4.49 52.29 1.48
CA GLY A 512 5.40 51.91 0.38
C GLY A 512 5.59 50.40 0.20
N ILE A 513 4.90 49.53 0.97
CA ILE A 513 4.94 48.09 0.84
C ILE A 513 3.75 47.64 -0.02
N SER A 514 3.89 47.81 -1.34
CA SER A 514 2.82 47.50 -2.30
C SER A 514 2.86 46.06 -2.85
N ASN A 515 4.02 45.43 -2.82
CA ASN A 515 4.17 44.04 -3.30
C ASN A 515 3.98 43.04 -2.15
N GLN A 516 2.72 42.78 -1.81
CA GLN A 516 2.32 42.04 -0.63
C GLN A 516 1.75 40.66 -0.99
N VAL A 517 1.98 39.71 -0.12
CA VAL A 517 1.31 38.40 -0.11
C VAL A 517 0.81 38.15 1.31
N MET A 518 -0.51 38.27 1.50
CA MET A 518 -1.16 37.97 2.78
C MET A 518 -1.60 36.49 2.81
N ASN A 519 -1.20 35.76 3.83
CA ASN A 519 -1.77 34.48 4.16
C ASN A 519 -2.79 34.63 5.28
N PHE A 520 -4.07 34.56 4.95
CA PHE A 520 -5.17 34.74 5.90
C PHE A 520 -5.57 33.35 6.44
N GLN A 521 -5.15 33.02 7.65
CA GLN A 521 -5.36 31.73 8.30
C GLN A 521 -6.62 31.73 9.19
N GLY A 522 -7.22 30.57 9.40
CA GLY A 522 -8.35 30.41 10.33
C GLY A 522 -9.61 31.17 9.94
N TRP A 523 -9.82 31.43 8.64
CA TRP A 523 -10.96 32.19 8.13
C TRP A 523 -12.25 31.40 7.97
N MET A 524 -12.17 30.07 8.12
CA MET A 524 -13.32 29.17 8.03
C MET A 524 -13.28 28.09 9.12
N ASN A 525 -14.42 27.45 9.37
CA ASN A 525 -14.52 26.33 10.30
C ASN A 525 -13.64 25.17 9.87
N GLY A 526 -12.83 24.67 10.81
CA GLY A 526 -11.88 23.60 10.55
C GLY A 526 -10.51 24.09 10.05
N GLY A 527 -10.34 25.40 9.85
CA GLY A 527 -9.08 26.04 9.51
C GLY A 527 -8.47 25.48 8.23
N TYR A 528 -8.61 26.14 7.16
CA TYR A 528 -7.81 25.84 5.98
C TYR A 528 -6.65 26.79 5.93
#